data_ec17986e5dd7cbe3fe4b6ca6b38b11b3
#
_entry.id   ec17986e5dd7cbe3fe4b6ca6b38b11b3
#
_cell.length_a   1.000
_cell.length_b   1.000
_cell.length_c   1.000
_cell.angle_alpha   90.00
_cell.angle_beta   90.00
_cell.angle_gamma   90.00
#
_symmetry.space_group_name_H-M   'P 1'
#
loop_
_entity.id
_entity.type
_entity.pdbx_description
1 polymer ?
#
loop_
_entity_poly.entity_id
_entity_poly.type
_entity_poly.pdbx_seq_one_letter_code
_entity_poly.pdbx_strand_id
1 'polypeptide(L)'
;MKQYQQYINGAWTDPESGEWFDTENPYTGEVWAKIARGNAADMDRAVAAAKQAFEGGWGTSLPSYRGKLLCRLADIIDREADRLGRLEVQDNGKLLAEMGGQTKYIGEWYRYFGGLADKIEGTVIPTDKPNMFNFTRYEPFGVVGLITPWNSPLLLVAYKLAPALAAGNTAVIKPSEFTSASTLEFMELIAEAGFPDGVVN
;
A
#
# COMPACT_ATOMS: atom_id res chain seq x y z
N MET A 1 10.29 24.26 3.40
CA MET A 1 10.55 22.84 3.68
C MET A 1 9.25 22.09 3.41
N LYS A 2 9.27 20.96 2.68
CA LYS A 2 8.08 20.16 2.38
C LYS A 2 7.55 19.52 3.66
N GLN A 3 6.22 19.45 3.80
CA GLN A 3 5.54 18.75 4.90
C GLN A 3 4.72 17.62 4.30
N TYR A 4 4.88 16.41 4.83
CA TYR A 4 4.15 15.23 4.43
C TYR A 4 3.09 14.90 5.48
N GLN A 5 1.84 15.13 5.14
CA GLN A 5 0.68 14.78 5.94
C GLN A 5 0.41 13.27 5.93
N GLN A 6 -0.46 12.80 6.77
CA GLN A 6 -1.03 11.44 6.71
C GLN A 6 -2.07 11.36 5.58
N TYR A 7 -2.17 10.22 4.93
CA TYR A 7 -3.21 9.96 3.93
C TYR A 7 -4.25 9.00 4.53
N ILE A 8 -5.44 9.51 4.83
CA ILE A 8 -6.51 8.75 5.48
C ILE A 8 -7.82 9.02 4.75
N ASN A 9 -8.52 7.96 4.37
CA ASN A 9 -9.82 8.03 3.69
C ASN A 9 -9.84 8.93 2.44
N GLY A 10 -8.82 8.79 1.60
CA GLY A 10 -8.70 9.57 0.36
C GLY A 10 -8.23 11.02 0.53
N ALA A 11 -7.88 11.44 1.75
CA ALA A 11 -7.52 12.82 2.04
C ALA A 11 -6.20 12.94 2.82
N TRP A 12 -5.48 14.03 2.55
CA TRP A 12 -4.32 14.43 3.32
C TRP A 12 -4.78 15.10 4.62
N THR A 13 -4.28 14.62 5.76
CA THR A 13 -4.67 15.10 7.08
C THR A 13 -3.47 15.37 7.97
N ASP A 14 -3.55 16.42 8.78
CA ASP A 14 -2.57 16.68 9.81
C ASP A 14 -2.66 15.63 10.93
N PRO A 15 -1.54 15.36 11.64
CA PRO A 15 -1.57 14.49 12.80
C PRO A 15 -2.45 15.06 13.89
N GLU A 16 -3.21 14.22 14.57
CA GLU A 16 -4.16 14.66 15.62
C GLU A 16 -3.44 15.41 16.75
N SER A 17 -2.24 14.99 17.09
CA SER A 17 -1.40 15.67 18.10
C SER A 17 -0.83 16.99 17.65
N GLY A 18 -0.83 17.33 16.36
CA GLY A 18 -0.11 18.44 15.78
C GLY A 18 1.41 18.27 15.75
N GLU A 19 1.94 17.10 16.10
CA GLU A 19 3.37 16.83 16.14
C GLU A 19 3.92 16.41 14.77
N TRP A 20 5.15 16.85 14.50
CA TRP A 20 5.90 16.52 13.29
C TRP A 20 7.32 16.12 13.67
N PHE A 21 7.96 15.30 12.85
CA PHE A 21 9.37 14.99 12.98
C PHE A 21 10.11 15.27 11.68
N ASP A 22 11.39 15.55 11.81
CA ASP A 22 12.27 15.82 10.68
C ASP A 22 12.70 14.52 10.01
N THR A 23 12.82 14.55 8.67
CA THR A 23 13.50 13.50 7.91
C THR A 23 14.76 14.09 7.28
N GLU A 24 15.86 13.36 7.39
CA GLU A 24 17.19 13.77 6.97
C GLU A 24 17.60 12.98 5.72
N ASN A 25 18.36 13.63 4.86
CA ASN A 25 19.06 12.94 3.78
C ASN A 25 20.31 12.28 4.38
N PRO A 26 20.44 10.94 4.40
CA PRO A 26 21.55 10.25 5.04
C PRO A 26 22.92 10.56 4.42
N TYR A 27 22.96 11.02 3.16
CA TYR A 27 24.19 11.38 2.46
C TYR A 27 24.72 12.75 2.88
N THR A 28 23.82 13.74 3.09
CA THR A 28 24.22 15.11 3.45
C THR A 28 24.11 15.40 4.93
N GLY A 29 23.30 14.64 5.67
CA GLY A 29 22.94 14.91 7.06
C GLY A 29 22.01 16.13 7.22
N GLU A 30 21.41 16.61 6.13
CA GLU A 30 20.54 17.77 6.13
C GLU A 30 19.07 17.36 6.22
N VAL A 31 18.31 18.07 7.05
CA VAL A 31 16.85 17.95 7.11
C VAL A 31 16.26 18.52 5.81
N TRP A 32 15.48 17.73 5.10
CA TRP A 32 14.89 18.15 3.84
C TRP A 32 13.36 18.23 3.85
N ALA A 33 12.69 17.51 4.78
CA ALA A 33 11.24 17.55 4.93
C ALA A 33 10.80 17.27 6.38
N LYS A 34 9.50 17.47 6.64
CA LYS A 34 8.84 17.09 7.88
C LYS A 34 7.77 16.05 7.61
N ILE A 35 7.66 15.09 8.50
CA ILE A 35 6.69 13.99 8.44
C ILE A 35 5.70 14.13 9.60
N ALA A 36 4.42 13.94 9.32
CA ALA A 36 3.39 13.92 10.36
C ALA A 36 3.63 12.78 11.35
N ARG A 37 3.69 13.09 12.65
CA ARG A 37 3.83 12.07 13.71
C ARG A 37 2.46 11.53 14.09
N GLY A 38 2.08 10.40 13.47
CA GLY A 38 0.85 9.70 13.82
C GLY A 38 0.87 9.13 15.23
N ASN A 39 -0.27 9.20 15.89
CA ASN A 39 -0.51 8.61 17.21
C ASN A 39 -1.60 7.51 17.14
N ALA A 40 -2.03 7.01 18.31
CA ALA A 40 -3.06 5.98 18.37
C ALA A 40 -4.41 6.43 17.77
N ALA A 41 -4.82 7.68 17.98
CA ALA A 41 -6.06 8.21 17.44
C ALA A 41 -6.03 8.31 15.91
N ASP A 42 -4.88 8.66 15.32
CA ASP A 42 -4.67 8.65 13.87
C ASP A 42 -4.78 7.22 13.31
N MET A 43 -4.19 6.25 14.01
CA MET A 43 -4.28 4.85 13.65
C MET A 43 -5.73 4.35 13.71
N ASP A 44 -6.46 4.71 14.75
CA ASP A 44 -7.88 4.34 14.89
C ASP A 44 -8.71 4.93 13.75
N ARG A 45 -8.45 6.18 13.33
CA ARG A 45 -9.12 6.81 12.17
C ARG A 45 -8.80 6.06 10.87
N ALA A 46 -7.54 5.69 10.66
CA ALA A 46 -7.11 4.95 9.46
C ALA A 46 -7.76 3.55 9.40
N VAL A 47 -7.79 2.84 10.54
CA VAL A 47 -8.45 1.53 10.65
C VAL A 47 -9.95 1.65 10.44
N ALA A 48 -10.60 2.68 11.01
CA ALA A 48 -12.02 2.92 10.81
C ALA A 48 -12.36 3.19 9.34
N ALA A 49 -11.56 4.02 8.65
CA ALA A 49 -11.69 4.29 7.22
C ALA A 49 -11.53 3.01 6.39
N ALA A 50 -10.50 2.21 6.69
CA ALA A 50 -10.25 0.94 6.02
C ALA A 50 -11.40 -0.05 6.22
N LYS A 51 -11.96 -0.13 7.43
CA LYS A 51 -13.12 -0.97 7.74
C LYS A 51 -14.37 -0.50 6.99
N GLN A 52 -14.62 0.79 6.98
CA GLN A 52 -15.75 1.37 6.23
C GLN A 52 -15.65 1.07 4.73
N ALA A 53 -14.49 1.22 4.14
CA ALA A 53 -14.25 0.90 2.72
C ALA A 53 -14.46 -0.60 2.43
N PHE A 54 -13.97 -1.47 3.32
CA PHE A 54 -14.16 -2.91 3.21
C PHE A 54 -15.65 -3.29 3.23
N GLU A 55 -16.39 -2.85 4.24
CA GLU A 55 -17.83 -3.10 4.42
C GLU A 55 -18.68 -2.38 3.37
N GLY A 56 -18.21 -1.22 2.88
CA GLY A 56 -18.87 -0.39 1.86
C GLY A 56 -18.81 -0.93 0.43
N GLY A 57 -18.24 -2.13 0.24
CA GLY A 57 -18.28 -2.83 -1.04
C GLY A 57 -16.93 -3.30 -1.57
N TRP A 58 -15.79 -2.82 -1.03
CA TRP A 58 -14.48 -3.31 -1.49
C TRP A 58 -14.31 -4.81 -1.24
N GLY A 59 -14.64 -5.31 -0.03
CA GLY A 59 -14.51 -6.70 0.37
C GLY A 59 -15.33 -7.68 -0.50
N THR A 60 -16.39 -7.20 -1.12
CA THR A 60 -17.26 -7.98 -2.03
C THR A 60 -17.08 -7.61 -3.50
N SER A 61 -16.14 -6.72 -3.81
CA SER A 61 -15.85 -6.29 -5.18
C SER A 61 -15.41 -7.45 -6.06
N LEU A 62 -15.69 -7.33 -7.36
CA LEU A 62 -15.27 -8.36 -8.32
C LEU A 62 -13.74 -8.50 -8.36
N PRO A 63 -13.20 -9.72 -8.31
CA PRO A 63 -11.75 -9.94 -8.40
C PRO A 63 -11.11 -9.28 -9.63
N SER A 64 -11.77 -9.34 -10.79
CA SER A 64 -11.31 -8.70 -12.03
C SER A 64 -11.26 -7.17 -11.93
N TYR A 65 -12.13 -6.56 -11.13
CA TYR A 65 -12.08 -5.12 -10.88
C TYR A 65 -10.83 -4.73 -10.09
N ARG A 66 -10.54 -5.47 -9.02
CA ARG A 66 -9.31 -5.27 -8.23
C ARG A 66 -8.05 -5.48 -9.09
N GLY A 67 -8.06 -6.54 -9.92
CA GLY A 67 -6.98 -6.80 -10.86
C GLY A 67 -6.73 -5.66 -11.84
N LYS A 68 -7.78 -5.05 -12.39
CA LYS A 68 -7.65 -3.87 -13.27
C LYS A 68 -7.05 -2.67 -12.57
N LEU A 69 -7.44 -2.39 -11.32
CA LEU A 69 -6.85 -1.29 -10.54
C LEU A 69 -5.37 -1.53 -10.26
N LEU A 70 -4.98 -2.76 -9.91
CA LEU A 70 -3.57 -3.12 -9.69
C LEU A 70 -2.73 -2.97 -10.97
N CYS A 71 -3.24 -3.40 -12.12
CA CYS A 71 -2.55 -3.22 -13.39
C CYS A 71 -2.42 -1.73 -13.76
N ARG A 72 -3.48 -0.93 -13.55
CA ARG A 72 -3.43 0.52 -13.77
C ARG A 72 -2.41 1.20 -12.84
N LEU A 73 -2.36 0.79 -11.57
CA LEU A 73 -1.35 1.28 -10.64
C LEU A 73 0.06 0.93 -11.12
N ALA A 74 0.27 -0.27 -11.65
CA ALA A 74 1.56 -0.68 -12.21
C ALA A 74 2.01 0.24 -13.37
N ASP A 75 1.10 0.60 -14.28
CA ASP A 75 1.41 1.51 -15.38
C ASP A 75 1.77 2.92 -14.90
N ILE A 76 1.11 3.39 -13.84
CA ILE A 76 1.41 4.67 -13.19
C ILE A 76 2.79 4.61 -12.51
N ILE A 77 3.09 3.52 -11.80
CA ILE A 77 4.39 3.31 -11.16
C ILE A 77 5.52 3.33 -12.20
N ASP A 78 5.36 2.65 -13.33
CA ASP A 78 6.37 2.64 -14.40
C ASP A 78 6.65 4.05 -14.92
N ARG A 79 5.61 4.86 -15.10
CA ARG A 79 5.73 6.26 -15.50
C ARG A 79 6.50 7.10 -14.48
N GLU A 80 6.28 6.87 -13.19
CA GLU A 80 6.85 7.63 -12.08
C GLU A 80 8.14 7.01 -11.50
N ALA A 81 8.61 5.88 -12.04
CA ALA A 81 9.69 5.09 -11.46
C ALA A 81 10.98 5.88 -11.22
N ASP A 82 11.40 6.73 -12.18
CA ASP A 82 12.62 7.52 -12.03
C ASP A 82 12.48 8.59 -10.93
N ARG A 83 11.30 9.21 -10.79
CA ARG A 83 11.01 10.20 -9.73
C ARG A 83 11.01 9.53 -8.35
N LEU A 84 10.30 8.42 -8.24
CA LEU A 84 10.23 7.65 -6.98
C LEU A 84 11.60 7.10 -6.58
N GLY A 85 12.39 6.60 -7.54
CA GLY A 85 13.73 6.12 -7.26
C GLY A 85 14.66 7.21 -6.70
N ARG A 86 14.61 8.43 -7.24
CA ARG A 86 15.38 9.57 -6.71
C ARG A 86 14.90 9.98 -5.32
N LEU A 87 13.61 9.94 -5.08
CA LEU A 87 13.05 10.24 -3.76
C LEU A 87 13.50 9.21 -2.71
N GLU A 88 13.49 7.93 -3.05
CA GLU A 88 14.01 6.89 -2.14
C GLU A 88 15.51 7.07 -1.85
N VAL A 89 16.32 7.44 -2.85
CA VAL A 89 17.74 7.77 -2.64
C VAL A 89 17.91 8.90 -1.64
N GLN A 90 17.10 9.95 -1.76
CA GLN A 90 17.14 11.10 -0.85
C GLN A 90 16.73 10.72 0.57
N ASP A 91 15.77 9.80 0.72
CA ASP A 91 15.18 9.42 2.01
C ASP A 91 15.94 8.29 2.71
N ASN A 92 16.55 7.33 1.96
CA ASN A 92 17.21 6.15 2.54
C ASN A 92 18.74 6.08 2.30
N GLY A 93 19.30 6.95 1.48
CA GLY A 93 20.74 7.02 1.21
C GLY A 93 21.29 5.89 0.33
N LYS A 94 20.47 5.06 -0.28
CA LYS A 94 20.93 3.99 -1.17
C LYS A 94 21.41 4.52 -2.53
N LEU A 95 22.13 3.68 -3.26
CA LEU A 95 22.63 4.02 -4.59
C LEU A 95 21.49 4.24 -5.59
N LEU A 96 21.58 5.28 -6.41
CA LEU A 96 20.58 5.59 -7.43
C LEU A 96 20.37 4.44 -8.43
N ALA A 97 21.44 3.73 -8.79
CA ALA A 97 21.34 2.57 -9.68
C ALA A 97 20.48 1.45 -9.08
N GLU A 98 20.59 1.21 -7.77
CA GLU A 98 19.76 0.22 -7.07
C GLU A 98 18.31 0.66 -6.97
N MET A 99 18.07 1.88 -6.49
CA MET A 99 16.71 2.39 -6.31
C MET A 99 15.98 2.56 -7.64
N GLY A 100 16.66 3.06 -8.68
CA GLY A 100 16.09 3.14 -10.02
C GLY A 100 15.74 1.78 -10.62
N GLY A 101 16.53 0.74 -10.34
CA GLY A 101 16.21 -0.63 -10.72
C GLY A 101 15.03 -1.19 -9.93
N GLN A 102 15.00 -0.98 -8.61
CA GLN A 102 13.90 -1.44 -7.75
C GLN A 102 12.58 -0.78 -8.12
N THR A 103 12.54 0.54 -8.28
CA THR A 103 11.28 1.25 -8.60
C THR A 103 10.70 0.84 -9.95
N LYS A 104 11.54 0.57 -10.95
CA LYS A 104 11.10 0.00 -12.24
C LYS A 104 10.54 -1.41 -12.11
N TYR A 105 11.02 -2.18 -11.14
CA TYR A 105 10.56 -3.55 -10.90
C TYR A 105 9.27 -3.64 -10.09
N ILE A 106 8.94 -2.60 -9.32
CA ILE A 106 7.72 -2.58 -8.47
C ILE A 106 6.45 -2.80 -9.28
N GLY A 107 6.34 -2.21 -10.48
CA GLY A 107 5.19 -2.39 -11.36
C GLY A 107 4.88 -3.85 -11.67
N GLU A 108 5.91 -4.69 -11.83
CA GLU A 108 5.75 -6.12 -12.12
C GLU A 108 5.04 -6.87 -10.97
N TRP A 109 5.28 -6.48 -9.70
CA TRP A 109 4.58 -7.05 -8.56
C TRP A 109 3.09 -6.77 -8.62
N TYR A 110 2.71 -5.54 -8.92
CA TYR A 110 1.30 -5.17 -9.04
C TYR A 110 0.63 -5.85 -10.24
N ARG A 111 1.32 -6.00 -11.38
CA ARG A 111 0.80 -6.76 -12.53
C ARG A 111 0.63 -8.24 -12.21
N TYR A 112 1.62 -8.84 -11.54
CA TYR A 112 1.56 -10.24 -11.16
C TYR A 112 0.35 -10.52 -10.26
N PHE A 113 0.19 -9.79 -9.17
CA PHE A 113 -0.95 -9.98 -8.28
C PHE A 113 -2.27 -9.48 -8.88
N GLY A 114 -2.26 -8.48 -9.74
CA GLY A 114 -3.41 -8.08 -10.53
C GLY A 114 -3.92 -9.21 -11.42
N GLY A 115 -2.99 -9.92 -12.07
CA GLY A 115 -3.29 -11.12 -12.87
C GLY A 115 -3.73 -12.32 -12.05
N LEU A 116 -3.42 -12.38 -10.75
CA LEU A 116 -3.84 -13.46 -9.84
C LEU A 116 -5.17 -13.18 -9.12
N ALA A 117 -5.67 -11.97 -9.12
CA ALA A 117 -6.82 -11.57 -8.30
C ALA A 117 -8.07 -12.43 -8.54
N ASP A 118 -8.30 -12.88 -9.77
CA ASP A 118 -9.42 -13.74 -10.16
C ASP A 118 -9.08 -15.22 -10.22
N LYS A 119 -7.93 -15.63 -9.68
CA LYS A 119 -7.41 -16.99 -9.69
C LYS A 119 -7.17 -17.58 -8.29
N ILE A 120 -7.79 -16.97 -7.28
CA ILE A 120 -7.74 -17.48 -5.91
C ILE A 120 -8.82 -18.56 -5.77
N GLU A 121 -8.41 -19.79 -6.01
CA GLU A 121 -9.30 -20.94 -6.06
C GLU A 121 -9.33 -21.67 -4.72
N GLY A 122 -10.49 -22.26 -4.39
CA GLY A 122 -10.65 -23.25 -3.34
C GLY A 122 -10.64 -24.66 -3.89
N THR A 123 -10.90 -25.64 -3.04
CA THR A 123 -10.94 -27.05 -3.39
C THR A 123 -12.30 -27.66 -3.07
N VAL A 124 -12.74 -28.64 -3.87
CA VAL A 124 -13.84 -29.53 -3.54
C VAL A 124 -13.27 -30.77 -2.86
N ILE A 125 -13.74 -31.07 -1.66
CA ILE A 125 -13.22 -32.15 -0.82
C ILE A 125 -14.20 -33.34 -0.89
N PRO A 126 -13.75 -34.54 -1.30
CA PRO A 126 -14.59 -35.72 -1.30
C PRO A 126 -15.11 -36.06 0.11
N THR A 127 -16.33 -36.63 0.17
CA THR A 127 -16.93 -37.08 1.42
C THR A 127 -17.72 -38.37 1.15
N ASP A 128 -17.70 -39.28 2.12
CA ASP A 128 -18.51 -40.55 2.07
C ASP A 128 -19.99 -40.31 2.40
N LYS A 129 -20.40 -39.08 2.65
CA LYS A 129 -21.79 -38.71 2.94
C LYS A 129 -22.51 -38.21 1.69
N PRO A 130 -23.45 -39.02 1.10
CA PRO A 130 -24.04 -38.73 -0.20
C PRO A 130 -24.85 -37.40 -0.27
N ASN A 131 -25.28 -36.88 0.88
CA ASN A 131 -26.05 -35.64 0.96
C ASN A 131 -25.22 -34.41 1.42
N MET A 132 -23.88 -34.51 1.36
CA MET A 132 -22.99 -33.44 1.73
C MET A 132 -22.12 -33.02 0.55
N PHE A 133 -21.98 -31.67 0.41
CA PHE A 133 -21.03 -31.07 -0.48
C PHE A 133 -20.01 -30.27 0.38
N ASN A 134 -18.72 -30.61 0.25
CA ASN A 134 -17.66 -30.01 1.05
C ASN A 134 -16.68 -29.28 0.16
N PHE A 135 -16.42 -28.01 0.45
CA PHE A 135 -15.48 -27.18 -0.29
C PHE A 135 -14.81 -26.15 0.60
N THR A 136 -13.65 -25.68 0.17
CA THR A 136 -12.99 -24.50 0.77
C THR A 136 -13.22 -23.28 -0.09
N ARG A 137 -13.28 -22.11 0.55
CA ARG A 137 -13.30 -20.82 -0.11
C ARG A 137 -12.35 -19.87 0.63
N TYR A 138 -11.50 -19.20 -0.12
CA TYR A 138 -10.68 -18.14 0.45
C TYR A 138 -11.47 -16.84 0.51
N GLU A 139 -11.38 -16.15 1.64
CA GLU A 139 -12.03 -14.86 1.90
C GLU A 139 -10.99 -13.86 2.41
N PRO A 140 -11.16 -12.53 2.13
CA PRO A 140 -10.28 -11.53 2.70
C PRO A 140 -10.41 -11.48 4.22
N PHE A 141 -9.33 -11.14 4.92
CA PHE A 141 -9.33 -10.90 6.37
C PHE A 141 -10.10 -9.63 6.75
N GLY A 142 -10.19 -8.66 5.84
CA GLY A 142 -10.74 -7.34 6.08
C GLY A 142 -9.66 -6.29 6.08
N VAL A 143 -9.42 -5.63 7.21
CA VAL A 143 -8.35 -4.63 7.37
C VAL A 143 -7.04 -5.31 7.70
N VAL A 144 -5.98 -5.00 6.98
CA VAL A 144 -4.63 -5.51 7.24
C VAL A 144 -3.64 -4.37 7.51
N GLY A 145 -2.78 -4.54 8.50
CA GLY A 145 -1.68 -3.62 8.82
C GLY A 145 -0.41 -3.98 8.06
N LEU A 146 0.17 -3.03 7.33
CA LEU A 146 1.41 -3.21 6.58
C LEU A 146 2.53 -2.41 7.23
N ILE A 147 3.34 -3.06 8.09
CA ILE A 147 4.51 -2.44 8.71
C ILE A 147 5.70 -2.67 7.79
N THR A 148 6.33 -1.59 7.29
CA THR A 148 7.43 -1.67 6.33
C THR A 148 8.71 -1.07 6.90
N PRO A 149 9.87 -1.67 6.60
CA PRO A 149 11.17 -1.20 7.06
C PRO A 149 11.70 -0.05 6.18
N TRP A 150 12.85 0.50 6.58
CA TRP A 150 13.49 1.66 5.99
C TRP A 150 14.31 1.38 4.71
N ASN A 151 14.76 0.15 4.50
CA ASN A 151 15.81 -0.15 3.52
C ASN A 151 15.34 -0.22 2.07
N SER A 152 14.07 -0.44 1.79
CA SER A 152 13.47 -0.45 0.45
C SER A 152 11.96 -0.19 0.57
N PRO A 153 11.56 1.03 0.95
CA PRO A 153 10.20 1.34 1.38
C PRO A 153 9.14 0.88 0.38
N LEU A 154 9.20 1.37 -0.86
CA LEU A 154 8.17 1.09 -1.87
C LEU A 154 8.15 -0.38 -2.31
N LEU A 155 9.32 -1.03 -2.46
CA LEU A 155 9.37 -2.44 -2.81
C LEU A 155 8.73 -3.30 -1.71
N LEU A 156 8.98 -2.99 -0.45
CA LEU A 156 8.44 -3.74 0.68
C LEU A 156 6.97 -3.41 0.97
N VAL A 157 6.51 -2.22 0.57
CA VAL A 157 5.08 -1.92 0.45
C VAL A 157 4.46 -2.82 -0.62
N ALA A 158 5.04 -2.90 -1.82
CA ALA A 158 4.50 -3.69 -2.91
C ALA A 158 4.35 -5.17 -2.57
N TYR A 159 5.34 -5.76 -1.88
CA TYR A 159 5.29 -7.16 -1.43
C TYR A 159 4.10 -7.49 -0.53
N LYS A 160 3.59 -6.51 0.19
CA LYS A 160 2.48 -6.66 1.14
C LYS A 160 1.17 -6.14 0.55
N LEU A 161 1.19 -4.97 -0.07
CA LEU A 161 -0.01 -4.29 -0.55
C LEU A 161 -0.61 -4.97 -1.79
N ALA A 162 0.21 -5.38 -2.75
CA ALA A 162 -0.29 -5.99 -3.98
C ALA A 162 -1.10 -7.28 -3.71
N PRO A 163 -0.57 -8.28 -2.96
CA PRO A 163 -1.36 -9.46 -2.60
C PRO A 163 -2.56 -9.15 -1.70
N ALA A 164 -2.42 -8.19 -0.77
CA ALA A 164 -3.53 -7.81 0.12
C ALA A 164 -4.72 -7.26 -0.66
N LEU A 165 -4.48 -6.34 -1.60
CA LEU A 165 -5.53 -5.76 -2.44
C LEU A 165 -6.09 -6.76 -3.44
N ALA A 166 -5.25 -7.62 -4.04
CA ALA A 166 -5.71 -8.69 -4.93
C ALA A 166 -6.69 -9.64 -4.22
N ALA A 167 -6.40 -9.98 -2.96
CA ALA A 167 -7.26 -10.83 -2.15
C ALA A 167 -8.54 -10.12 -1.65
N GLY A 168 -8.67 -8.79 -1.83
CA GLY A 168 -9.83 -8.02 -1.43
C GLY A 168 -9.75 -7.41 -0.02
N ASN A 169 -8.57 -7.40 0.60
CA ASN A 169 -8.36 -6.68 1.86
C ASN A 169 -8.25 -5.17 1.63
N THR A 170 -8.53 -4.39 2.67
CA THR A 170 -8.12 -2.99 2.79
C THR A 170 -6.87 -2.89 3.64
N ALA A 171 -6.13 -1.79 3.52
CA ALA A 171 -4.80 -1.69 4.13
C ALA A 171 -4.60 -0.39 4.90
N VAL A 172 -3.88 -0.50 6.02
CA VAL A 172 -3.25 0.62 6.72
C VAL A 172 -1.74 0.41 6.67
N ILE A 173 -1.00 1.35 6.07
CA ILE A 173 0.45 1.27 5.91
C ILE A 173 1.11 2.11 6.99
N LYS A 174 2.01 1.49 7.76
CA LYS A 174 2.89 2.19 8.68
C LYS A 174 4.32 2.06 8.15
N PRO A 175 4.85 3.06 7.43
CA PRO A 175 6.24 3.06 7.00
C PRO A 175 7.19 3.26 8.18
N SER A 176 8.47 2.98 7.96
CA SER A 176 9.50 3.34 8.94
C SER A 176 9.59 4.86 9.08
N GLU A 177 9.80 5.33 10.31
CA GLU A 177 10.06 6.75 10.60
C GLU A 177 11.31 7.30 9.90
N PHE A 178 12.25 6.45 9.54
CA PHE A 178 13.46 6.83 8.83
C PHE A 178 13.25 7.08 7.33
N THR A 179 12.18 6.58 6.73
CA THR A 179 11.96 6.64 5.27
C THR A 179 10.47 6.62 4.93
N SER A 180 9.74 7.63 5.38
CA SER A 180 8.29 7.70 5.17
C SER A 180 7.89 8.40 3.87
N ALA A 181 8.74 9.29 3.34
CA ALA A 181 8.34 10.24 2.30
C ALA A 181 7.95 9.55 0.98
N SER A 182 8.68 8.52 0.55
CA SER A 182 8.35 7.81 -0.68
C SER A 182 7.01 7.08 -0.60
N THR A 183 6.69 6.49 0.56
CA THR A 183 5.40 5.84 0.80
C THR A 183 4.25 6.85 0.78
N LEU A 184 4.45 8.04 1.33
CA LEU A 184 3.44 9.09 1.31
C LEU A 184 3.20 9.63 -0.10
N GLU A 185 4.25 9.86 -0.89
CA GLU A 185 4.06 10.24 -2.31
C GLU A 185 3.43 9.12 -3.15
N PHE A 186 3.64 7.88 -2.80
CA PHE A 186 2.98 6.75 -3.45
C PHE A 186 1.46 6.76 -3.29
N MET A 187 0.92 7.39 -2.23
CA MET A 187 -0.52 7.53 -2.04
C MET A 187 -1.20 8.36 -3.15
N GLU A 188 -0.47 9.29 -3.79
CA GLU A 188 -0.96 10.02 -4.97
C GLU A 188 -1.21 9.07 -6.14
N LEU A 189 -0.35 8.07 -6.30
CA LEU A 189 -0.49 7.05 -7.36
C LEU A 189 -1.66 6.12 -7.09
N ILE A 190 -1.92 5.79 -5.83
CA ILE A 190 -3.09 5.00 -5.41
C ILE A 190 -4.38 5.75 -5.78
N ALA A 191 -4.45 7.05 -5.48
CA ALA A 191 -5.59 7.90 -5.83
C ALA A 191 -5.78 8.00 -7.35
N GLU A 192 -4.69 8.25 -8.10
CA GLU A 192 -4.72 8.32 -9.57
C GLU A 192 -5.16 6.99 -10.22
N ALA A 193 -4.75 5.86 -9.65
CA ALA A 193 -5.16 4.54 -10.12
C ALA A 193 -6.67 4.29 -9.94
N GLY A 194 -7.34 5.07 -9.09
CA GLY A 194 -8.78 5.03 -8.87
C GLY A 194 -9.20 4.02 -7.81
N PHE A 195 -8.32 3.68 -6.87
CA PHE A 195 -8.75 2.93 -5.69
C PHE A 195 -9.74 3.76 -4.89
N PRO A 196 -10.85 3.17 -4.40
CA PRO A 196 -11.81 3.88 -3.56
C PRO A 196 -11.17 4.43 -2.29
N ASP A 197 -11.69 5.55 -1.81
CA ASP A 197 -11.26 6.16 -0.55
C ASP A 197 -11.31 5.15 0.61
N GLY A 198 -10.33 5.17 1.48
CA GLY A 198 -10.20 4.27 2.61
C GLY A 198 -9.71 2.85 2.29
N VAL A 199 -9.60 2.44 1.02
CA VAL A 199 -9.05 1.11 0.66
C VAL A 199 -7.57 1.01 1.06
N VAL A 200 -6.81 2.11 0.91
CA VAL A 200 -5.42 2.23 1.35
C VAL A 200 -5.28 3.53 2.15
N ASN A 201 -4.67 3.43 3.34
CA ASN A 201 -4.45 4.54 4.27
C ASN A 201 -3.01 4.54 4.79
#